data_64e67c87960088c5a7ab225de8fa1c70
#
_entry.id   64e67c87960088c5a7ab225de8fa1c70
#
_cell.length_a   1.000
_cell.length_b   1.000
_cell.length_c   1.000
_cell.angle_alpha   90.00
_cell.angle_beta   90.00
_cell.angle_gamma   90.00
#
_symmetry.space_group_name_H-M   'P 1'
#
loop_
_entity.id
_entity.type
_entity.pdbx_description
1 polymer ?
#
loop_
_entity_poly.entity_id
_entity_poly.type
_entity_poly.pdbx_seq_one_letter_code
_entity_poly.pdbx_strand_id
1 'polypeptide(L)'
;SSHLLPVLQSEQRSSEEESIMSVHKEERHYEVVVVGGGMAGVCAAIASARKGVRTAIVQIRSMFGGNASSEIRMHIVGANAHGSKKNLGETGILLEILLENKRRNPYASFPVFDSVILMLI
;
A
#
# COMPACT_ATOMS: atom_id res chain seq x y z
N SER A 1 18.26 53.43 -14.20
CA SER A 1 17.15 52.87 -13.38
C SER A 1 16.28 51.87 -14.16
N SER A 2 16.14 52.02 -15.49
CA SER A 2 15.38 51.08 -16.32
C SER A 2 16.05 49.70 -16.52
N HIS A 3 17.36 49.60 -16.24
CA HIS A 3 18.12 48.33 -16.35
C HIS A 3 18.05 47.44 -15.09
N LEU A 4 17.67 48.00 -13.93
CA LEU A 4 17.56 47.27 -12.67
C LEU A 4 16.23 46.50 -12.55
N LEU A 5 15.15 47.02 -13.15
CA LEU A 5 13.82 46.41 -13.09
C LEU A 5 13.72 44.97 -13.71
N PRO A 6 14.32 44.72 -14.91
CA PRO A 6 14.32 43.35 -15.46
C PRO A 6 15.12 42.34 -14.64
N VAL A 7 16.21 42.76 -14.00
CA VAL A 7 17.05 41.90 -13.14
C VAL A 7 16.32 41.56 -11.85
N LEU A 8 15.69 42.53 -11.20
CA LEU A 8 14.88 42.30 -9.99
C LEU A 8 13.67 41.39 -10.27
N GLN A 9 13.03 41.55 -11.44
CA GLN A 9 11.92 40.66 -11.84
C GLN A 9 12.40 39.25 -12.13
N SER A 10 13.60 39.07 -12.68
CA SER A 10 14.15 37.72 -12.92
C SER A 10 14.57 37.02 -11.60
N GLU A 11 15.12 37.78 -10.65
CA GLU A 11 15.46 37.26 -9.33
C GLU A 11 14.22 36.89 -8.52
N GLN A 12 13.17 37.71 -8.53
CA GLN A 12 11.90 37.39 -7.88
C GLN A 12 11.24 36.16 -8.51
N ARG A 13 11.28 36.06 -9.84
CA ARG A 13 10.72 34.94 -10.56
C ARG A 13 11.46 33.63 -10.26
N SER A 14 12.79 33.63 -10.16
CA SER A 14 13.58 32.47 -9.81
C SER A 14 13.33 32.02 -8.35
N SER A 15 13.17 32.97 -7.42
CA SER A 15 12.84 32.64 -6.02
C SER A 15 11.42 32.10 -5.85
N GLU A 16 10.45 32.58 -6.62
CA GLU A 16 9.10 32.01 -6.64
C GLU A 16 9.07 30.64 -7.30
N GLU A 17 9.81 30.42 -8.37
CA GLU A 17 9.98 29.10 -9.01
C GLU A 17 10.69 28.10 -8.09
N GLU A 18 11.72 28.51 -7.36
CA GLU A 18 12.38 27.70 -6.33
C GLU A 18 11.44 27.38 -5.17
N SER A 19 10.61 28.33 -4.74
CA SER A 19 9.60 28.14 -3.70
C SER A 19 8.50 27.17 -4.13
N ILE A 20 8.05 27.22 -5.39
CA ILE A 20 7.05 26.32 -5.96
C ILE A 20 7.64 24.93 -6.20
N MET A 21 8.92 24.82 -6.54
CA MET A 21 9.63 23.56 -6.78
C MET A 21 10.28 22.97 -5.53
N SER A 22 10.27 23.68 -4.39
CA SER A 22 10.75 23.11 -3.14
C SER A 22 9.79 22.05 -2.63
N VAL A 23 10.07 20.79 -2.95
CA VAL A 23 9.38 19.65 -2.39
C VAL A 23 9.83 19.51 -0.93
N HIS A 24 8.86 19.47 -0.02
CA HIS A 24 9.15 19.16 1.37
C HIS A 24 9.70 17.74 1.46
N LYS A 25 11.02 17.63 1.71
CA LYS A 25 11.66 16.33 1.90
C LYS A 25 11.51 15.89 3.35
N GLU A 26 10.83 14.75 3.54
CA GLU A 26 10.81 14.04 4.79
C GLU A 26 11.62 12.74 4.63
N GLU A 27 12.63 12.56 5.47
CA GLU A 27 13.48 11.37 5.47
C GLU A 27 13.09 10.47 6.62
N ARG A 28 12.80 9.22 6.33
CA ARG A 28 12.47 8.19 7.32
C ARG A 28 13.31 6.95 7.07
N HIS A 29 13.76 6.31 8.14
CA HIS A 29 14.60 5.13 8.08
C HIS A 29 13.82 3.89 8.51
N TYR A 30 13.88 2.86 7.66
CA TYR A 30 13.29 1.55 7.90
C TYR A 30 14.31 0.46 7.59
N GLU A 31 14.22 -0.66 8.29
CA GLU A 31 15.09 -1.82 8.07
C GLU A 31 14.62 -2.63 6.86
N VAL A 32 13.28 -2.66 6.64
CA VAL A 32 12.65 -3.30 5.49
C VAL A 32 11.66 -2.34 4.86
N VAL A 33 11.76 -2.18 3.55
CA VAL A 33 10.78 -1.43 2.76
C VAL A 33 10.18 -2.38 1.71
N VAL A 34 8.89 -2.61 1.80
CA VAL A 34 8.13 -3.41 0.83
C VAL A 34 7.54 -2.46 -0.21
N VAL A 35 7.89 -2.63 -1.45
CA VAL A 35 7.37 -1.85 -2.57
C VAL A 35 6.28 -2.62 -3.30
N GLY A 36 5.06 -2.12 -3.22
CA GLY A 36 3.87 -2.74 -3.76
C GLY A 36 2.96 -3.32 -2.68
N GLY A 37 1.73 -2.81 -2.65
CA GLY A 37 0.71 -3.17 -1.64
C GLY A 37 -0.29 -4.23 -2.11
N GLY A 38 0.07 -5.08 -3.08
CA GLY A 38 -0.70 -6.27 -3.42
C GLY A 38 -0.67 -7.31 -2.29
N MET A 39 -1.38 -8.42 -2.44
CA MET A 39 -1.45 -9.44 -1.37
C MET A 39 -0.09 -9.96 -0.96
N ALA A 40 0.83 -10.16 -1.89
CA ALA A 40 2.20 -10.60 -1.59
C ALA A 40 2.95 -9.55 -0.73
N GLY A 41 2.86 -8.28 -1.09
CA GLY A 41 3.48 -7.19 -0.35
C GLY A 41 2.87 -7.01 1.04
N VAL A 42 1.56 -7.10 1.16
CA VAL A 42 0.84 -7.08 2.45
C VAL A 42 1.33 -8.22 3.35
N CYS A 43 1.36 -9.45 2.86
CA CYS A 43 1.85 -10.60 3.62
C CYS A 43 3.33 -10.44 4.03
N ALA A 44 4.18 -9.95 3.12
CA ALA A 44 5.59 -9.69 3.40
C ALA A 44 5.77 -8.63 4.49
N ALA A 45 5.03 -7.53 4.41
CA ALA A 45 5.09 -6.45 5.41
C ALA A 45 4.64 -6.94 6.79
N ILE A 46 3.53 -7.66 6.86
CA ILE A 46 3.03 -8.23 8.12
C ILE A 46 4.05 -9.22 8.70
N ALA A 47 4.63 -10.10 7.88
CA ALA A 47 5.63 -11.06 8.31
C ALA A 47 6.87 -10.38 8.89
N SER A 48 7.38 -9.35 8.22
CA SER A 48 8.54 -8.57 8.67
C SER A 48 8.24 -7.85 9.99
N ALA A 49 7.11 -7.16 10.07
CA ALA A 49 6.71 -6.43 11.27
C ALA A 49 6.53 -7.36 12.49
N ARG A 50 5.97 -8.55 12.29
CA ARG A 50 5.82 -9.57 13.36
C ARG A 50 7.16 -10.10 13.89
N LYS A 51 8.24 -9.98 13.11
CA LYS A 51 9.60 -10.29 13.56
C LYS A 51 10.27 -9.15 14.32
N GLY A 52 9.56 -8.06 14.57
CA GLY A 52 10.09 -6.89 15.29
C GLY A 52 10.91 -5.95 14.43
N VAL A 53 10.90 -6.14 13.11
CA VAL A 53 11.64 -5.31 12.16
C VAL A 53 10.85 -4.05 11.83
N ARG A 54 11.50 -2.90 11.85
CA ARG A 54 10.87 -1.64 11.41
C ARG A 54 10.60 -1.70 9.91
N THR A 55 9.34 -1.91 9.58
CA THR A 55 8.89 -2.17 8.21
C THR A 55 8.02 -1.03 7.69
N ALA A 56 8.25 -0.65 6.45
CA ALA A 56 7.35 0.21 5.70
C ALA A 56 6.81 -0.53 4.46
N ILE A 57 5.59 -0.22 4.10
CA ILE A 57 5.01 -0.63 2.82
C ILE A 57 4.67 0.61 2.01
N VAL A 58 5.09 0.63 0.75
CA VAL A 58 4.92 1.77 -0.15
C VAL A 58 4.17 1.32 -1.38
N GLN A 59 3.13 2.06 -1.74
CA GLN A 59 2.39 1.83 -2.97
C GLN A 59 1.81 3.14 -3.52
N ILE A 60 1.46 3.13 -4.79
CA ILE A 60 0.83 4.26 -5.50
C ILE A 60 -0.69 4.20 -5.50
N ARG A 61 -1.29 3.04 -5.21
CA ARG A 61 -2.74 2.87 -5.17
C ARG A 61 -3.30 3.23 -3.80
N SER A 62 -4.57 3.65 -3.78
CA SER A 62 -5.26 4.05 -2.55
C SER A 62 -5.63 2.86 -1.64
N MET A 63 -5.77 1.66 -2.20
CA MET A 63 -6.16 0.46 -1.47
C MET A 63 -5.08 -0.61 -1.50
N PHE A 64 -4.87 -1.27 -0.37
CA PHE A 64 -4.05 -2.48 -0.28
C PHE A 64 -4.81 -3.70 -0.77
N GLY A 65 -4.09 -4.73 -1.20
CA GLY A 65 -4.66 -5.99 -1.66
C GLY A 65 -4.54 -6.26 -3.15
N GLY A 66 -4.15 -5.26 -3.94
CA GLY A 66 -3.94 -5.40 -5.39
C GLY A 66 -5.19 -5.90 -6.11
N ASN A 67 -5.07 -7.00 -6.85
CA ASN A 67 -6.19 -7.58 -7.59
C ASN A 67 -7.35 -8.04 -6.70
N ALA A 68 -7.10 -8.37 -5.44
CA ALA A 68 -8.13 -8.77 -4.48
C ALA A 68 -8.86 -7.59 -3.84
N SER A 69 -8.36 -6.37 -4.01
CA SER A 69 -9.00 -5.16 -3.50
C SER A 69 -10.28 -4.81 -4.26
N SER A 70 -11.02 -3.85 -3.72
CA SER A 70 -12.22 -3.31 -4.38
C SER A 70 -11.93 -2.66 -5.74
N GLU A 71 -10.68 -2.33 -6.05
CA GLU A 71 -10.28 -1.75 -7.34
C GLU A 71 -10.44 -2.73 -8.50
N ILE A 72 -10.06 -4.01 -8.30
CA ILE A 72 -10.11 -5.05 -9.36
C ILE A 72 -11.18 -6.10 -9.06
N ARG A 73 -11.41 -6.43 -7.80
CA ARG A 73 -12.44 -7.36 -7.33
C ARG A 73 -12.25 -8.79 -7.79
N MET A 74 -11.00 -9.27 -7.76
CA MET A 74 -10.69 -10.67 -8.00
C MET A 74 -10.67 -11.43 -6.68
N HIS A 75 -11.41 -12.52 -6.61
CA HIS A 75 -11.36 -13.41 -5.46
C HIS A 75 -10.00 -14.08 -5.34
N ILE A 76 -9.54 -14.27 -4.10
CA ILE A 76 -8.36 -15.07 -3.81
C ILE A 76 -8.76 -16.54 -3.96
N VAL A 77 -8.27 -17.16 -5.01
CA VAL A 77 -8.52 -18.56 -5.35
C VAL A 77 -7.19 -19.24 -5.69
N GLY A 78 -7.12 -20.53 -5.50
CA GLY A 78 -5.94 -21.32 -5.81
C GLY A 78 -5.58 -22.26 -4.67
N ALA A 79 -4.50 -23.01 -4.86
CA ALA A 79 -3.97 -24.00 -3.91
C ALA A 79 -4.99 -25.04 -3.38
N ASN A 80 -6.20 -25.05 -3.94
CA ASN A 80 -7.31 -25.92 -3.48
C ASN A 80 -7.69 -27.00 -4.51
N ALA A 81 -6.86 -27.20 -5.53
CA ALA A 81 -7.12 -28.16 -6.62
C ALA A 81 -8.52 -28.00 -7.22
N HIS A 82 -8.95 -26.75 -7.46
CA HIS A 82 -10.28 -26.37 -7.94
C HIS A 82 -11.44 -26.91 -7.07
N GLY A 83 -11.21 -27.01 -5.76
CA GLY A 83 -12.20 -27.54 -4.82
C GLY A 83 -12.36 -29.05 -4.82
N SER A 84 -11.56 -29.79 -5.64
CA SER A 84 -11.64 -31.24 -5.76
C SER A 84 -11.09 -32.00 -4.53
N LYS A 85 -10.28 -31.33 -3.71
CA LYS A 85 -9.72 -31.91 -2.48
C LYS A 85 -10.10 -31.06 -1.28
N LYS A 86 -10.70 -31.69 -0.29
CA LYS A 86 -10.97 -31.04 1.00
C LYS A 86 -9.65 -30.73 1.71
N ASN A 87 -9.62 -29.60 2.42
CA ASN A 87 -8.50 -29.17 3.26
C ASN A 87 -7.23 -28.75 2.50
N LEU A 88 -7.29 -28.55 1.19
CA LEU A 88 -6.26 -27.83 0.45
C LEU A 88 -6.60 -26.37 0.35
N GLY A 89 -5.63 -25.51 0.63
CA GLY A 89 -5.76 -24.06 0.54
C GLY A 89 -4.49 -23.36 0.97
N GLU A 90 -4.49 -22.07 0.83
CA GLU A 90 -3.41 -21.21 1.32
C GLU A 90 -3.33 -21.28 2.85
N THR A 91 -2.12 -21.17 3.37
CA THR A 91 -1.83 -21.19 4.80
C THR A 91 -1.16 -19.88 5.25
N GLY A 92 -0.75 -19.82 6.52
CA GLY A 92 -0.02 -18.68 7.05
C GLY A 92 -0.84 -17.39 7.10
N ILE A 93 -0.20 -16.27 6.82
CA ILE A 93 -0.79 -14.93 6.93
C ILE A 93 -1.99 -14.77 5.98
N LEU A 94 -1.93 -15.31 4.79
CA LEU A 94 -3.05 -15.25 3.85
C LEU A 94 -4.30 -15.95 4.42
N LEU A 95 -4.13 -17.11 5.04
CA LEU A 95 -5.24 -17.80 5.70
C LEU A 95 -5.81 -16.97 6.85
N GLU A 96 -4.97 -16.32 7.63
CA GLU A 96 -5.41 -15.42 8.71
C GLU A 96 -6.26 -14.27 8.16
N ILE A 97 -5.82 -13.63 7.05
CA ILE A 97 -6.58 -12.57 6.38
C ILE A 97 -7.94 -13.11 5.92
N LEU A 98 -7.97 -14.27 5.29
CA LEU A 98 -9.22 -14.88 4.80
C LEU A 98 -10.18 -15.25 5.93
N LEU A 99 -9.67 -15.77 7.04
CA LEU A 99 -10.48 -16.11 8.22
C LEU A 99 -11.04 -14.85 8.89
N GLU A 100 -10.23 -13.83 9.04
CA GLU A 100 -10.68 -12.54 9.60
C GLU A 100 -11.70 -11.87 8.68
N ASN A 101 -11.50 -11.93 7.37
CA ASN A 101 -12.49 -11.48 6.41
C ASN A 101 -13.80 -12.23 6.54
N LYS A 102 -13.77 -13.56 6.62
CA LYS A 102 -14.98 -14.38 6.81
C LYS A 102 -15.74 -14.00 8.08
N ARG A 103 -15.02 -13.71 9.15
CA ARG A 103 -15.61 -13.30 10.44
C ARG A 103 -16.29 -11.92 10.37
N ARG A 104 -15.68 -10.94 9.68
CA ARG A 104 -16.11 -9.54 9.67
C ARG A 104 -16.94 -9.14 8.47
N ASN A 105 -16.95 -9.96 7.43
CA ASN A 105 -17.53 -9.64 6.13
C ASN A 105 -18.55 -10.70 5.69
N PRO A 106 -19.71 -10.77 6.37
CA PRO A 106 -20.69 -11.82 6.11
C PRO A 106 -21.29 -11.77 4.70
N TYR A 107 -21.26 -10.61 4.06
CA TYR A 107 -21.82 -10.42 2.71
C TYR A 107 -20.74 -10.46 1.60
N ALA A 108 -19.50 -10.83 1.93
CA ALA A 108 -18.38 -10.91 0.99
C ALA A 108 -18.16 -9.63 0.15
N SER A 109 -18.31 -8.47 0.77
CA SER A 109 -18.12 -7.17 0.14
C SER A 109 -16.63 -6.85 -0.04
N PHE A 110 -16.22 -6.43 -1.22
CA PHE A 110 -14.82 -6.04 -1.48
C PHE A 110 -14.38 -4.79 -0.68
N PRO A 111 -15.19 -3.72 -0.54
CA PRO A 111 -14.81 -2.60 0.33
C PRO A 111 -14.60 -3.00 1.81
N VAL A 112 -15.38 -3.94 2.32
CA VAL A 112 -15.16 -4.46 3.67
C VAL A 112 -13.88 -5.28 3.75
N PHE A 113 -13.55 -6.03 2.72
CA PHE A 113 -12.27 -6.75 2.62
C PHE A 113 -11.08 -5.78 2.64
N ASP A 114 -11.14 -4.67 1.92
CA ASP A 114 -10.11 -3.62 1.98
C ASP A 114 -9.90 -3.13 3.43
N SER A 115 -10.99 -2.93 4.17
CA SER A 115 -10.94 -2.52 5.57
C SER A 115 -10.32 -3.59 6.47
N VAL A 116 -10.59 -4.87 6.21
CA VAL A 116 -9.97 -5.99 6.93
C VAL A 116 -8.46 -5.99 6.74
N ILE A 117 -7.98 -5.79 5.50
CA ILE A 117 -6.55 -5.69 5.22
C ILE A 117 -5.92 -4.53 5.99
N LEU A 118 -6.54 -3.34 5.96
CA LEU A 118 -6.04 -2.16 6.67
C LEU A 118 -5.94 -2.36 8.19
N MET A 119 -6.81 -3.16 8.78
CA MET A 119 -6.74 -3.46 10.23
C MET A 119 -5.60 -4.41 10.59
N LEU A 120 -5.09 -5.17 9.64
CA LEU A 120 -4.03 -6.15 9.85
C LEU A 120 -2.63 -5.62 9.56
N ILE A 121 -2.55 -4.48 8.87
CA ILE A 121 -1.29 -3.75 8.59
C ILE A 121 -1.00 -2.76 9.71
#